data_44f901c614414fd93914f3902a2fd09a
#
_entry.id   44f901c614414fd93914f3902a2fd09a
#
_cell.length_a   1.000
_cell.length_b   1.000
_cell.length_c   1.000
_cell.angle_alpha   90.00
_cell.angle_beta   90.00
_cell.angle_gamma   90.00
#
_symmetry.space_group_name_H-M   'P 1'
#
loop_
_entity.id
_entity.type
_entity.pdbx_description
1 polymer ?
#
loop_
_entity_poly.entity_id
_entity_poly.type
_entity_poly.pdbx_seq_one_letter_code
_entity_poly.pdbx_strand_id
1 'polypeptide(L)'
;MVQASLYGIGLRNAGEKVERNCIFFLPRNGVSLNDALPVELKFSDKPGLWALARAQLLVTFMDLIEQQNGTGTRDAWIHTLPTSDTHCFDCGSWPDDTANGIPEFAPPAPKVPERWQRLTPLLEPTMREVPDM
;
A
#
# COMPACT_ATOMS: atom_id res chain seq x y z
N MET A 1 -9.92 -5.86 -1.93
CA MET A 1 -10.82 -4.99 -2.73
C MET A 1 -10.08 -4.03 -3.66
N VAL A 2 -8.92 -3.48 -3.27
CA VAL A 2 -8.10 -2.58 -4.11
C VAL A 2 -7.74 -3.21 -5.45
N GLN A 3 -7.22 -4.43 -5.47
CA GLN A 3 -6.80 -5.12 -6.69
C GLN A 3 -7.97 -5.29 -7.70
N ALA A 4 -9.12 -5.73 -7.24
CA ALA A 4 -10.30 -5.89 -8.08
C ALA A 4 -10.78 -4.53 -8.64
N SER A 5 -10.68 -3.46 -7.84
CA SER A 5 -10.96 -2.09 -8.29
C SER A 5 -9.99 -1.64 -9.38
N LEU A 6 -8.70 -1.88 -9.21
CA LEU A 6 -7.68 -1.52 -10.21
C LEU A 6 -7.89 -2.25 -11.54
N TYR A 7 -8.23 -3.53 -11.52
CA TYR A 7 -8.56 -4.28 -12.74
C TYR A 7 -9.79 -3.70 -13.45
N GLY A 8 -10.84 -3.38 -12.68
CA GLY A 8 -12.03 -2.75 -13.24
C GLY A 8 -11.76 -1.37 -13.84
N ILE A 9 -10.92 -0.56 -13.21
CA ILE A 9 -10.47 0.74 -13.76
C ILE A 9 -9.72 0.54 -15.07
N GLY A 10 -8.78 -0.42 -15.12
CA GLY A 10 -8.02 -0.74 -16.32
C GLY A 10 -8.93 -1.16 -17.49
N LEU A 11 -9.92 -2.01 -17.24
CA LEU A 11 -10.88 -2.44 -18.24
C LEU A 11 -11.76 -1.28 -18.73
N ARG A 12 -12.22 -0.40 -17.82
CA ARG A 12 -12.97 0.80 -18.21
C ARG A 12 -12.14 1.74 -19.09
N ASN A 13 -10.86 1.92 -18.79
CA ASN A 13 -9.95 2.71 -19.60
C ASN A 13 -9.73 2.10 -21.00
N ALA A 14 -9.86 0.77 -21.11
CA ALA A 14 -9.83 0.06 -22.38
C ALA A 14 -11.18 0.11 -23.16
N GLY A 15 -12.20 0.79 -22.61
CA GLY A 15 -13.52 0.94 -23.24
C GLY A 15 -14.55 -0.12 -22.82
N GLU A 16 -14.21 -0.99 -21.90
CA GLU A 16 -15.11 -2.03 -21.41
C GLU A 16 -16.12 -1.49 -20.37
N LYS A 17 -17.32 -2.05 -20.38
CA LYS A 17 -18.34 -1.72 -19.38
C LYS A 17 -18.19 -2.66 -18.17
N VAL A 18 -17.72 -2.13 -17.04
CA VAL A 18 -17.56 -2.89 -15.80
C VAL A 18 -18.60 -2.44 -14.79
N GLU A 19 -19.50 -3.34 -14.38
CA GLU A 19 -20.55 -3.08 -13.41
C GLU A 19 -20.33 -3.84 -12.09
N ARG A 20 -19.65 -4.98 -12.15
CA ARG A 20 -19.45 -5.88 -11.02
C ARG A 20 -18.06 -6.49 -11.02
N ASN A 21 -17.58 -6.84 -9.84
CA ASN A 21 -16.41 -7.67 -9.62
C ASN A 21 -16.84 -9.01 -9.03
N CYS A 22 -16.26 -10.10 -9.48
CA CYS A 22 -16.42 -11.39 -8.87
C CYS A 22 -15.06 -11.91 -8.40
N ILE A 23 -14.99 -12.25 -7.11
CA ILE A 23 -13.79 -12.83 -6.50
C ILE A 23 -14.11 -14.28 -6.16
N PHE A 24 -13.32 -15.20 -6.68
CA PHE A 24 -13.40 -16.61 -6.35
C PHE A 24 -12.39 -16.95 -5.25
N PHE A 25 -12.89 -17.30 -4.08
CA PHE A 25 -12.06 -17.84 -3.02
C PHE A 25 -11.92 -19.35 -3.21
N LEU A 26 -10.69 -19.78 -3.47
CA LEU A 26 -10.35 -21.19 -3.63
C LEU A 26 -9.86 -21.72 -2.28
N PRO A 27 -10.55 -22.69 -1.67
CA PRO A 27 -10.08 -23.27 -0.43
C PRO A 27 -8.78 -24.04 -0.66
N ARG A 28 -7.84 -23.86 0.23
CA ARG A 28 -6.51 -24.46 0.13
C ARG A 28 -6.55 -26.00 0.08
N ASN A 29 -7.56 -26.60 0.70
CA ASN A 29 -7.80 -28.05 0.74
C ASN A 29 -8.97 -28.49 -0.16
N GLY A 30 -9.39 -27.65 -1.08
CA GLY A 30 -10.46 -27.96 -2.02
C GLY A 30 -10.04 -29.04 -3.02
N VAL A 31 -10.90 -30.02 -3.25
CA VAL A 31 -10.66 -31.12 -4.18
C VAL A 31 -11.21 -30.83 -5.56
N SER A 32 -12.09 -29.83 -5.65
CA SER A 32 -12.83 -29.49 -6.87
C SER A 32 -13.06 -27.98 -6.97
N LEU A 33 -13.25 -27.50 -8.19
CA LEU A 33 -13.69 -26.11 -8.44
C LEU A 33 -15.09 -25.81 -7.87
N ASN A 34 -15.87 -26.86 -7.57
CA ASN A 34 -17.17 -26.71 -6.90
C ASN A 34 -17.01 -26.21 -5.45
N ASP A 35 -15.82 -26.34 -4.88
CA ASP A 35 -15.52 -25.84 -3.54
C ASP A 35 -15.17 -24.33 -3.54
N ALA A 36 -15.05 -23.72 -4.72
CA ALA A 36 -14.80 -22.30 -4.85
C ALA A 36 -16.00 -21.48 -4.37
N LEU A 37 -15.72 -20.46 -3.55
CA LEU A 37 -16.75 -19.52 -3.09
C LEU A 37 -16.70 -18.25 -3.94
N PRO A 38 -17.66 -18.03 -4.84
CA PRO A 38 -17.76 -16.76 -5.56
C PRO A 38 -18.36 -15.68 -4.67
N VAL A 39 -17.72 -14.53 -4.61
CA VAL A 39 -18.23 -13.32 -3.97
C VAL A 39 -18.36 -12.23 -5.03
N GLU A 40 -19.60 -11.86 -5.31
CA GLU A 40 -19.91 -10.83 -6.29
C GLU A 40 -20.18 -9.50 -5.58
N LEU A 41 -19.55 -8.46 -6.08
CA LEU A 41 -19.61 -7.12 -5.52
C LEU A 41 -19.88 -6.10 -6.63
N LYS A 42 -20.69 -5.08 -6.31
CA LYS A 42 -20.84 -3.95 -7.21
C LYS A 42 -19.48 -3.30 -7.44
N PHE A 43 -19.16 -2.96 -8.68
CA PHE A 43 -17.92 -2.27 -9.00
C PHE A 43 -17.86 -0.89 -8.33
N SER A 44 -16.71 -0.60 -7.73
CA SER A 44 -16.36 0.72 -7.25
C SER A 44 -14.90 1.03 -7.63
N ASP A 45 -14.66 2.22 -8.15
CA ASP A 45 -13.33 2.71 -8.46
C ASP A 45 -12.63 3.34 -7.24
N LYS A 46 -13.38 3.70 -6.20
CA LYS A 46 -12.86 4.37 -5.01
C LYS A 46 -11.63 3.68 -4.37
N PRO A 47 -11.65 2.36 -4.09
CA PRO A 47 -10.49 1.70 -3.49
C PRO A 47 -9.23 1.73 -4.37
N GLY A 48 -9.40 1.58 -5.67
CA GLY A 48 -8.29 1.65 -6.63
C GLY A 48 -7.71 3.05 -6.75
N LEU A 49 -8.57 4.06 -6.88
CA LEU A 49 -8.16 5.47 -6.95
C LEU A 49 -7.47 5.91 -5.67
N TRP A 50 -7.97 5.51 -4.50
CA TRP A 50 -7.31 5.77 -3.23
C TRP A 50 -5.90 5.17 -3.17
N ALA A 51 -5.73 3.92 -3.61
CA ALA A 51 -4.43 3.27 -3.60
C ALA A 51 -3.43 3.95 -4.57
N LEU A 52 -3.90 4.36 -5.74
CA LEU A 52 -3.09 5.10 -6.71
C LEU A 52 -2.68 6.47 -6.17
N ALA A 53 -3.61 7.21 -5.57
CA ALA A 53 -3.33 8.51 -4.97
C ALA A 53 -2.31 8.39 -3.82
N ARG A 54 -2.44 7.38 -2.98
CA ARG A 54 -1.49 7.09 -1.90
C ARG A 54 -0.09 6.77 -2.44
N ALA A 55 0.00 5.94 -3.48
CA ALA A 55 1.27 5.63 -4.12
C ALA A 55 1.92 6.88 -4.74
N GLN A 56 1.13 7.72 -5.41
CA GLN A 56 1.58 8.98 -5.98
C GLN A 56 2.12 9.94 -4.90
N LEU A 57 1.41 10.08 -3.79
CA LEU A 57 1.85 10.90 -2.67
C LEU A 57 3.16 10.38 -2.07
N LEU A 58 3.29 9.07 -1.90
CA LEU A 58 4.51 8.46 -1.37
C LEU A 58 5.73 8.82 -2.23
N VAL A 59 5.64 8.62 -3.53
CA VAL A 59 6.72 8.94 -4.46
C VAL A 59 7.04 10.44 -4.43
N THR A 60 6.02 11.29 -4.45
CA THR A 60 6.21 12.75 -4.40
C THR A 60 6.93 13.20 -3.12
N PHE A 61 6.56 12.64 -1.98
CA PHE A 61 7.19 12.99 -0.71
C PHE A 61 8.64 12.46 -0.64
N MET A 62 8.89 11.26 -1.13
CA MET A 62 10.25 10.72 -1.22
C MET A 62 11.17 11.63 -2.05
N ASP A 63 10.71 12.05 -3.22
CA ASP A 63 11.45 12.93 -4.11
C ASP A 63 11.72 14.29 -3.45
N LEU A 64 10.73 14.89 -2.82
CA LEU A 64 10.88 16.17 -2.13
C LEU A 64 11.88 16.11 -0.97
N ILE A 65 11.81 15.05 -0.16
CA ILE A 65 12.70 14.86 0.98
C ILE A 65 14.12 14.64 0.48
N GLU A 66 14.31 13.83 -0.55
CA GLU A 66 15.62 13.59 -1.15
C GLU A 66 16.21 14.86 -1.71
N GLN A 67 15.46 15.67 -2.45
CA GLN A 67 15.93 16.93 -3.03
C GLN A 67 16.34 17.95 -1.96
N GLN A 68 15.65 17.99 -0.83
CA GLN A 68 15.90 19.01 0.21
C GLN A 68 16.87 18.55 1.29
N ASN A 69 16.92 17.28 1.62
CA ASN A 69 17.63 16.74 2.77
C ASN A 69 18.54 15.54 2.44
N GLY A 70 18.54 15.06 1.20
CA GLY A 70 19.33 13.93 0.75
C GLY A 70 18.69 12.56 0.99
N THR A 71 19.30 11.55 0.40
CA THR A 71 18.82 10.15 0.42
C THR A 71 18.73 9.58 1.83
N GLY A 72 19.70 9.86 2.70
CA GLY A 72 19.70 9.36 4.07
C GLY A 72 18.48 9.82 4.89
N THR A 73 18.06 11.07 4.72
CA THR A 73 16.85 11.59 5.37
C THR A 73 15.58 10.98 4.78
N ARG A 74 15.53 10.79 3.47
CA ARG A 74 14.44 10.06 2.80
C ARG A 74 14.29 8.66 3.36
N ASP A 75 15.38 7.91 3.44
CA ASP A 75 15.36 6.53 3.92
C ASP A 75 14.95 6.46 5.40
N ALA A 76 15.48 7.35 6.24
CA ALA A 76 15.05 7.46 7.64
C ALA A 76 13.57 7.80 7.77
N TRP A 77 13.02 8.66 6.89
CA TRP A 77 11.60 8.98 6.88
C TRP A 77 10.73 7.79 6.47
N ILE A 78 11.16 6.98 5.48
CA ILE A 78 10.44 5.78 5.05
C ILE A 78 10.23 4.83 6.23
N HIS A 79 11.22 4.66 7.10
CA HIS A 79 11.11 3.82 8.30
C HIS A 79 10.14 4.35 9.36
N THR A 80 9.69 5.61 9.26
CA THR A 80 8.66 6.17 10.14
C THR A 80 7.23 5.98 9.61
N LEU A 81 7.06 5.44 8.40
CA LEU A 81 5.74 5.26 7.80
C LEU A 81 4.91 4.22 8.57
N PRO A 82 3.59 4.44 8.66
CA PRO A 82 2.72 3.47 9.30
C PRO A 82 2.70 2.16 8.51
N THR A 83 2.86 1.07 9.23
CA THR A 83 2.79 -0.28 8.69
C THR A 83 1.41 -0.88 8.95
N SER A 84 1.02 -1.86 8.12
CA SER A 84 -0.21 -2.60 8.35
C SER A 84 -0.04 -3.55 9.53
N ASP A 85 -1.07 -3.62 10.41
CA ASP A 85 -1.14 -4.63 11.47
C ASP A 85 -1.38 -6.04 10.90
N THR A 86 -1.73 -6.14 9.62
CA THR A 86 -1.93 -7.42 8.95
C THR A 86 -0.59 -8.09 8.73
N HIS A 87 -0.45 -9.28 9.29
CA HIS A 87 0.77 -10.07 9.14
C HIS A 87 1.03 -10.39 7.67
N CYS A 88 2.14 -9.89 7.14
CA CYS A 88 2.63 -10.20 5.82
C CYS A 88 3.69 -11.30 5.92
N PHE A 89 3.42 -12.48 5.32
CA PHE A 89 4.38 -13.59 5.34
C PHE A 89 5.69 -13.29 4.59
N ASP A 90 5.65 -12.34 3.65
CA ASP A 90 6.84 -11.89 2.92
C ASP A 90 7.76 -11.01 3.76
N CYS A 91 7.23 -10.34 4.78
CA CYS A 91 8.05 -9.46 5.64
C CYS A 91 9.20 -10.20 6.33
N GLY A 92 9.05 -11.50 6.60
CA GLY A 92 10.12 -12.33 7.16
C GLY A 92 11.19 -12.75 6.15
N SER A 93 10.93 -12.58 4.85
CA SER A 93 11.86 -12.94 3.77
C SER A 93 12.82 -11.80 3.41
N TRP A 94 12.45 -10.58 3.78
CA TRP A 94 13.29 -9.40 3.59
C TRP A 94 14.05 -9.14 4.86
N PRO A 95 15.39 -8.95 4.80
CA PRO A 95 16.10 -8.47 5.96
C PRO A 95 15.42 -7.17 6.38
N ASP A 96 14.76 -7.23 7.51
CA ASP A 96 14.13 -6.04 8.08
C ASP A 96 15.27 -5.09 8.47
N ASP A 97 15.44 -4.08 7.68
CA ASP A 97 16.44 -3.05 7.88
C ASP A 97 16.28 -2.38 9.25
N THR A 98 15.11 -2.51 9.86
CA THR A 98 14.82 -1.94 11.18
C THR A 98 15.06 -2.90 12.34
N ALA A 99 14.81 -4.20 12.17
CA ALA A 99 14.89 -5.17 13.26
C ALA A 99 16.23 -5.88 13.39
N ASN A 100 16.93 -6.10 12.26
CA ASN A 100 18.11 -6.99 12.24
C ASN A 100 19.38 -6.35 11.69
N GLY A 101 19.38 -5.11 11.32
CA GLY A 101 20.43 -4.77 10.40
C GLY A 101 20.99 -3.38 10.39
N ILE A 102 20.82 -2.56 11.40
CA ILE A 102 21.78 -1.45 11.55
C ILE A 102 23.06 -2.11 12.05
N PRO A 103 24.10 -2.24 11.21
CA PRO A 103 25.38 -2.75 11.68
C PRO A 103 25.77 -1.93 12.90
N GLU A 104 26.33 -2.58 13.93
CA GLU A 104 26.76 -1.94 15.18
C GLU A 104 27.67 -0.70 14.95
N PHE A 105 28.23 -0.60 13.75
CA PHE A 105 29.10 0.49 13.30
C PHE A 105 28.50 1.42 12.24
N ALA A 106 27.19 1.26 11.91
CA ALA A 106 26.56 2.18 10.98
C ALA A 106 26.42 3.55 11.65
N PRO A 107 26.68 4.66 10.92
CA PRO A 107 26.39 5.97 11.45
C PRO A 107 24.91 6.06 11.84
N PRO A 108 24.58 6.76 12.93
CA PRO A 108 23.18 6.91 13.33
C PRO A 108 22.37 7.51 12.18
N ALA A 109 21.17 6.97 11.95
CA ALA A 109 20.27 7.49 10.95
C ALA A 109 20.03 9.00 11.16
N PRO A 110 20.02 9.81 10.10
CA PRO A 110 19.78 11.24 10.23
C PRO A 110 18.41 11.48 10.87
N LYS A 111 18.33 12.48 11.74
CA LYS A 111 17.08 12.88 12.35
C LYS A 111 16.12 13.43 11.28
N VAL A 112 14.94 12.83 11.20
CA VAL A 112 13.90 13.29 10.27
C VAL A 112 13.33 14.63 10.76
N PRO A 113 13.39 15.72 9.97
CA PRO A 113 12.78 16.98 10.33
C PRO A 113 11.27 16.87 10.58
N GLU A 114 10.76 17.62 11.55
CA GLU A 114 9.36 17.58 11.97
C GLU A 114 8.37 17.82 10.80
N ARG A 115 8.73 18.72 9.88
CA ARG A 115 7.91 19.01 8.69
C ARG A 115 7.60 17.75 7.86
N TRP A 116 8.54 16.81 7.77
CA TRP A 116 8.34 15.55 7.06
C TRP A 116 7.58 14.53 7.88
N GLN A 117 7.74 14.52 9.19
CA GLN A 117 6.96 13.66 10.08
C GLN A 117 5.46 13.96 9.99
N ARG A 118 5.08 15.21 9.75
CA ARG A 118 3.69 15.64 9.56
C ARG A 118 3.03 15.08 8.31
N LEU A 119 3.79 14.61 7.34
CA LEU A 119 3.26 13.99 6.12
C LEU A 119 2.87 12.52 6.32
N THR A 120 3.44 11.87 7.33
CA THR A 120 3.23 10.44 7.60
C THR A 120 1.75 10.04 7.72
N PRO A 121 0.87 10.79 8.42
CA PRO A 121 -0.54 10.45 8.52
C PRO A 121 -1.30 10.45 7.20
N LEU A 122 -0.80 11.15 6.17
CA LEU A 122 -1.41 11.17 4.84
C LEU A 122 -1.21 9.84 4.08
N LEU A 123 -0.26 9.03 4.54
CA LEU A 123 0.08 7.73 3.96
C LEU A 123 -0.46 6.55 4.79
N GLU A 124 -1.48 6.81 5.61
CA GLU A 124 -2.16 5.78 6.39
C GLU A 124 -2.58 4.61 5.48
N PRO A 125 -2.17 3.35 5.79
CA PRO A 125 -2.47 2.20 4.94
C PRO A 125 -3.94 1.79 4.97
N THR A 126 -4.68 2.26 5.95
CA THR A 126 -6.11 1.96 6.08
C THR A 126 -6.94 2.99 5.33
N MET A 127 -7.71 2.53 4.36
CA MET A 127 -8.68 3.39 3.68
C MET A 127 -9.76 3.81 4.69
N ARG A 128 -9.81 5.09 5.00
CA ARG A 128 -10.92 5.64 5.78
C ARG A 128 -12.16 5.68 4.91
N GLU A 129 -13.28 5.21 5.44
CA GLU A 129 -14.57 5.43 4.80
C GLU A 129 -14.79 6.93 4.71
N VAL A 130 -14.79 7.44 3.48
CA VAL A 130 -15.25 8.81 3.25
C VAL A 130 -16.78 8.74 3.35
N PRO A 131 -17.40 9.47 4.28
CA PRO A 131 -18.86 9.53 4.33
C PRO A 131 -19.37 9.91 2.94
N ASP A 132 -20.36 9.20 2.46
CA ASP A 132 -21.03 9.57 1.22
C ASP A 132 -21.63 10.95 1.41
N MET A 133 -21.06 11.95 0.74
CA MET A 133 -21.63 13.29 0.65
C MET A 133 -22.75 13.27 -0.38
#